data_7390e98c311863a82d6607a8bed9ca41
#
_entry.id   7390e98c311863a82d6607a8bed9ca41
#
_cell.length_a   1.000
_cell.length_b   1.000
_cell.length_c   1.000
_cell.angle_alpha   90.00
_cell.angle_beta   90.00
_cell.angle_gamma   90.00
#
_symmetry.space_group_name_H-M   'P 1'
#
loop_
_entity.id
_entity.type
_entity.pdbx_description
1 polymer ?
#
loop_
_entity_poly.entity_id
_entity_poly.type
_entity_poly.pdbx_seq_one_letter_code
_entity_poly.pdbx_strand_id
1 'polypeptide(L)'
;YAVYMRKDEDTVLNAFTMGLANNSISVIAGLAVLSAIFAVSSDPLATVTGGSSAITFLALPEVFAQAPGGTIGPFIMMTGFFLALSFAALTSMISTVELCVRNFVDHGYNRERSVAITGAAIFLFGLPSAFMWIKLDSAGVAFPEFLEVQDHIWGYGLMFSGLFIAFSIWK
;
A
#
# COMPACT_ATOMS: atom_id res chain seq x y z
N TYR A 1 6.74 14.29 -5.43
CA TYR A 1 5.84 15.46 -5.59
C TYR A 1 6.55 16.79 -5.33
N ALA A 2 7.52 16.86 -4.41
CA ALA A 2 8.26 18.11 -4.12
C ALA A 2 8.91 18.76 -5.36
N VAL A 3 9.28 17.97 -6.37
CA VAL A 3 9.83 18.45 -7.65
C VAL A 3 8.81 19.28 -8.45
N TYR A 4 7.53 19.05 -8.23
CA TYR A 4 6.43 19.73 -8.93
C TYR A 4 5.83 20.88 -8.14
N MET A 5 6.31 21.12 -6.91
CA MET A 5 5.85 22.25 -6.08
C MET A 5 6.35 23.58 -6.66
N ARG A 6 5.55 24.61 -6.49
CA ARG A 6 5.92 25.96 -6.87
C ARG A 6 6.95 26.51 -5.89
N LYS A 7 7.84 27.38 -6.34
CA LYS A 7 8.94 27.92 -5.54
C LYS A 7 8.49 28.82 -4.37
N ASP A 8 7.28 29.33 -4.45
CA ASP A 8 6.64 30.24 -3.51
C ASP A 8 5.73 29.51 -2.49
N GLU A 9 5.65 28.17 -2.53
CA GLU A 9 4.84 27.41 -1.59
C GLU A 9 5.57 27.12 -0.28
N ASP A 10 4.81 27.18 0.84
CA ASP A 10 5.32 26.81 2.16
C ASP A 10 5.43 25.30 2.30
N THR A 11 6.65 24.79 2.14
CA THR A 11 6.94 23.35 2.22
C THR A 11 6.71 22.76 3.60
N VAL A 12 6.93 23.56 4.66
CA VAL A 12 6.75 23.09 6.05
C VAL A 12 5.28 22.94 6.38
N LEU A 13 4.47 23.93 6.02
CA LEU A 13 3.03 23.89 6.25
C LEU A 13 2.40 22.74 5.43
N ASN A 14 2.80 22.57 4.19
CA ASN A 14 2.31 21.48 3.33
C ASN A 14 2.68 20.10 3.89
N ALA A 15 3.92 19.90 4.33
CA ALA A 15 4.37 18.63 4.91
C ALA A 15 3.63 18.32 6.21
N PHE A 16 3.45 19.32 7.09
CA PHE A 16 2.73 19.15 8.34
C PHE A 16 1.25 18.83 8.11
N THR A 17 0.59 19.57 7.22
CA THR A 17 -0.83 19.37 6.89
C THR A 17 -1.06 18.00 6.28
N MET A 18 -0.22 17.59 5.33
CA MET A 18 -0.31 16.26 4.72
C MET A 18 -0.07 15.14 5.73
N GLY A 19 0.94 15.27 6.59
CA GLY A 19 1.24 14.28 7.61
C GLY A 19 0.11 14.14 8.63
N LEU A 20 -0.42 15.26 9.12
CA LEU A 20 -1.53 15.27 10.06
C LEU A 20 -2.81 14.71 9.43
N ALA A 21 -3.14 15.12 8.22
CA ALA A 21 -4.31 14.62 7.50
C ALA A 21 -4.21 13.11 7.26
N ASN A 22 -3.05 12.62 6.79
CA ASN A 22 -2.81 11.19 6.57
C ASN A 22 -3.01 10.38 7.86
N ASN A 23 -2.40 10.80 8.97
CA ASN A 23 -2.54 10.12 10.25
C ASN A 23 -3.98 10.15 10.77
N SER A 24 -4.67 11.28 10.66
CA SER A 24 -6.05 11.42 11.10
C SER A 24 -6.99 10.48 10.33
N ILE A 25 -6.86 10.45 9.00
CA ILE A 25 -7.65 9.56 8.15
C ILE A 25 -7.35 8.10 8.46
N SER A 26 -6.08 7.73 8.66
CA SER A 26 -5.68 6.36 9.00
C SER A 26 -6.28 5.90 10.32
N VAL A 27 -6.30 6.75 11.34
CA VAL A 27 -6.91 6.43 12.65
C VAL A 27 -8.42 6.25 12.51
N ILE A 28 -9.10 7.16 11.81
CA ILE A 28 -10.56 7.08 11.60
C ILE A 28 -10.90 5.81 10.82
N ALA A 29 -10.17 5.52 9.74
CA ALA A 29 -10.38 4.32 8.94
C ALA A 29 -10.12 3.04 9.75
N GLY A 30 -9.04 3.01 10.54
CA GLY A 30 -8.73 1.88 11.43
C GLY A 30 -9.83 1.63 12.45
N LEU A 31 -10.33 2.67 13.11
CA LEU A 31 -11.44 2.56 14.06
C LEU A 31 -12.72 2.05 13.38
N ALA A 32 -13.05 2.55 12.20
CA ALA A 32 -14.23 2.11 11.45
C ALA A 32 -14.12 0.64 11.05
N VAL A 33 -12.98 0.21 10.51
CA VAL A 33 -12.75 -1.18 10.08
C VAL A 33 -12.75 -2.13 11.27
N LEU A 34 -12.04 -1.80 12.35
CA LEU A 34 -12.02 -2.64 13.56
C LEU A 34 -13.41 -2.77 14.15
N SER A 35 -14.14 -1.67 14.30
CA SER A 35 -15.51 -1.71 14.83
C SER A 35 -16.43 -2.59 13.98
N ALA A 36 -16.29 -2.53 12.65
CA ALA A 36 -17.08 -3.36 11.74
C ALA A 36 -16.72 -4.85 11.87
N ILE A 37 -15.43 -5.20 11.96
CA ILE A 37 -14.98 -6.58 12.14
C ILE A 37 -15.49 -7.14 13.48
N PHE A 38 -15.38 -6.39 14.57
CA PHE A 38 -15.86 -6.81 15.88
C PHE A 38 -17.39 -6.94 15.96
N ALA A 39 -18.12 -6.25 15.09
CA ALA A 39 -19.57 -6.36 15.01
C ALA A 39 -20.05 -7.58 14.21
N VAL A 40 -19.27 -8.05 13.24
CA VAL A 40 -19.71 -9.02 12.22
C VAL A 40 -19.00 -10.36 12.36
N SER A 41 -17.71 -10.38 12.67
CA SER A 41 -16.92 -11.60 12.72
C SER A 41 -17.21 -12.46 13.94
N SER A 42 -17.28 -13.77 13.73
CA SER A 42 -17.42 -14.75 14.82
C SER A 42 -16.16 -14.88 15.67
N ASP A 43 -14.99 -14.65 15.09
CA ASP A 43 -13.69 -14.59 15.78
C ASP A 43 -12.91 -13.34 15.31
N PRO A 44 -13.19 -12.16 15.91
CA PRO A 44 -12.55 -10.92 15.52
C PRO A 44 -11.04 -10.92 15.77
N LEU A 45 -10.59 -11.59 16.84
CA LEU A 45 -9.17 -11.61 17.18
C LEU A 45 -8.36 -12.41 16.16
N ALA A 46 -8.82 -13.59 15.78
CA ALA A 46 -8.17 -14.37 14.71
C ALA A 46 -8.14 -13.60 13.38
N THR A 47 -9.22 -12.90 13.06
CA THR A 47 -9.29 -12.07 11.85
C THR A 47 -8.27 -10.95 11.85
N VAL A 48 -8.12 -10.24 12.97
CA VAL A 48 -7.17 -9.12 13.09
C VAL A 48 -5.72 -9.62 13.11
N THR A 49 -5.45 -10.74 13.76
CA THR A 49 -4.11 -11.36 13.79
C THR A 49 -3.68 -11.96 12.45
N GLY A 50 -4.62 -12.22 11.53
CA GLY A 50 -4.35 -12.65 10.16
C GLY A 50 -3.67 -11.60 9.27
N GLY A 51 -3.47 -10.38 9.78
CA GLY A 51 -2.75 -9.31 9.09
C GLY A 51 -3.62 -8.49 8.13
N SER A 52 -2.98 -7.50 7.49
CA SER A 52 -3.67 -6.51 6.64
C SER A 52 -4.36 -7.13 5.42
N SER A 53 -3.77 -8.17 4.83
CA SER A 53 -4.35 -8.88 3.69
C SER A 53 -5.62 -9.64 4.06
N ALA A 54 -5.64 -10.32 5.21
CA ALA A 54 -6.81 -11.00 5.71
C ALA A 54 -7.96 -10.01 6.02
N ILE A 55 -7.64 -8.89 6.65
CA ILE A 55 -8.61 -7.83 6.92
C ILE A 55 -9.22 -7.31 5.61
N THR A 56 -8.38 -6.98 4.62
CA THR A 56 -8.81 -6.33 3.38
C THR A 56 -9.59 -7.27 2.47
N PHE A 57 -9.15 -8.52 2.29
CA PHE A 57 -9.68 -9.42 1.26
C PHE A 57 -10.61 -10.49 1.80
N LEU A 58 -10.62 -10.76 3.10
CA LEU A 58 -11.52 -11.72 3.71
C LEU A 58 -12.56 -11.03 4.60
N ALA A 59 -12.12 -10.24 5.58
CA ALA A 59 -13.02 -9.65 6.56
C ALA A 59 -13.91 -8.54 5.99
N LEU A 60 -13.37 -7.59 5.23
CA LEU A 60 -14.18 -6.50 4.69
C LEU A 60 -15.27 -6.96 3.69
N PRO A 61 -15.03 -7.93 2.79
CA PRO A 61 -16.11 -8.52 2.00
C PRO A 61 -17.22 -9.16 2.85
N GLU A 62 -16.87 -9.84 3.95
CA GLU A 62 -17.86 -10.41 4.87
C GLU A 62 -18.71 -9.33 5.55
N VAL A 63 -18.07 -8.24 5.99
CA VAL A 63 -18.76 -7.07 6.54
C VAL A 63 -19.69 -6.44 5.50
N PHE A 64 -19.23 -6.24 4.26
CA PHE A 64 -20.05 -5.67 3.21
C PHE A 64 -21.21 -6.58 2.78
N ALA A 65 -21.03 -7.90 2.86
CA ALA A 65 -22.11 -8.85 2.57
C ALA A 65 -23.33 -8.69 3.51
N GLN A 66 -23.12 -8.15 4.70
CA GLN A 66 -24.18 -7.87 5.67
C GLN A 66 -24.77 -6.46 5.57
N ALA A 67 -24.34 -5.68 4.57
CA ALA A 67 -24.86 -4.32 4.37
C ALA A 67 -26.37 -4.33 4.05
N PRO A 68 -27.14 -3.34 4.55
CA PRO A 68 -28.56 -3.23 4.25
C PRO A 68 -28.79 -2.93 2.77
N GLY A 69 -29.97 -3.33 2.26
CA GLY A 69 -30.36 -3.09 0.86
C GLY A 69 -30.42 -4.34 -0.02
N GLY A 70 -30.56 -5.52 0.59
CA GLY A 70 -30.65 -6.80 -0.11
C GLY A 70 -29.38 -7.10 -0.92
N THR A 71 -29.51 -7.51 -2.18
CA THR A 71 -28.36 -7.83 -3.03
C THR A 71 -27.62 -6.59 -3.56
N ILE A 72 -28.33 -5.46 -3.65
CA ILE A 72 -27.79 -4.23 -4.24
C ILE A 72 -26.82 -3.51 -3.29
N GLY A 73 -27.14 -3.46 -1.99
CA GLY A 73 -26.33 -2.80 -0.97
C GLY A 73 -24.90 -3.39 -0.89
N PRO A 74 -24.74 -4.69 -0.64
CA PRO A 74 -23.45 -5.37 -0.66
C PRO A 74 -22.67 -5.18 -1.94
N PHE A 75 -23.33 -5.28 -3.11
CA PHE A 75 -22.71 -5.11 -4.41
C PHE A 75 -22.12 -3.71 -4.58
N ILE A 76 -22.87 -2.66 -4.23
CA ILE A 76 -22.39 -1.27 -4.34
C ILE A 76 -21.21 -1.04 -3.39
N MET A 77 -21.31 -1.50 -2.14
CA MET A 77 -20.24 -1.30 -1.13
C MET A 77 -18.97 -2.03 -1.52
N MET A 78 -19.04 -3.30 -1.92
CA MET A 78 -17.90 -4.07 -2.39
C MET A 78 -17.26 -3.42 -3.63
N THR A 79 -18.07 -3.14 -4.64
CA THR A 79 -17.56 -2.57 -5.89
C THR A 79 -16.93 -1.21 -5.65
N GLY A 80 -17.59 -0.33 -4.91
CA GLY A 80 -17.08 0.99 -4.57
C GLY A 80 -15.77 0.94 -3.79
N PHE A 81 -15.69 0.07 -2.79
CA PHE A 81 -14.49 -0.10 -1.98
C PHE A 81 -13.30 -0.62 -2.80
N PHE A 82 -13.47 -1.73 -3.52
CA PHE A 82 -12.37 -2.30 -4.30
C PHE A 82 -11.95 -1.45 -5.49
N LEU A 83 -12.89 -0.70 -6.06
CA LEU A 83 -12.57 0.27 -7.11
C LEU A 83 -11.77 1.44 -6.54
N ALA A 84 -12.16 1.98 -5.40
CA ALA A 84 -11.40 3.03 -4.70
C ALA A 84 -10.01 2.54 -4.29
N LEU A 85 -9.91 1.31 -3.74
CA LEU A 85 -8.65 0.68 -3.38
C LEU A 85 -7.73 0.49 -4.61
N SER A 86 -8.29 0.08 -5.74
CA SER A 86 -7.55 -0.06 -6.99
C SER A 86 -6.99 1.26 -7.49
N PHE A 87 -7.78 2.33 -7.45
CA PHE A 87 -7.30 3.67 -7.81
C PHE A 87 -6.23 4.17 -6.85
N ALA A 88 -6.39 3.95 -5.55
CA ALA A 88 -5.39 4.33 -4.55
C ALA A 88 -4.07 3.58 -4.78
N ALA A 89 -4.13 2.28 -5.03
CA ALA A 89 -2.96 1.47 -5.34
C ALA A 89 -2.26 1.93 -6.62
N LEU A 90 -3.03 2.25 -7.66
CA LEU A 90 -2.52 2.71 -8.95
C LEU A 90 -1.81 4.06 -8.82
N THR A 91 -2.38 5.01 -8.09
CA THR A 91 -1.73 6.32 -7.85
C THR A 91 -0.46 6.20 -7.03
N SER A 92 -0.43 5.33 -6.01
CA SER A 92 0.77 5.03 -5.22
C SER A 92 1.85 4.38 -6.08
N MET A 93 1.48 3.43 -6.93
CA MET A 93 2.41 2.75 -7.84
C MET A 93 3.03 3.74 -8.83
N ILE A 94 2.24 4.63 -9.44
CA ILE A 94 2.74 5.67 -10.36
C ILE A 94 3.76 6.55 -9.66
N SER A 95 3.48 6.99 -8.43
CA SER A 95 4.39 7.84 -7.66
C SER A 95 5.72 7.17 -7.36
N THR A 96 5.68 5.88 -6.99
CA THR A 96 6.88 5.10 -6.66
C THR A 96 7.72 4.83 -7.92
N VAL A 97 7.06 4.51 -9.04
CA VAL A 97 7.74 4.33 -10.33
C VAL A 97 8.40 5.62 -10.78
N GLU A 98 7.72 6.76 -10.67
CA GLU A 98 8.28 8.06 -11.07
C GLU A 98 9.52 8.42 -10.24
N LEU A 99 9.55 8.08 -8.95
CA LEU A 99 10.73 8.30 -8.11
C LEU A 99 11.96 7.56 -8.65
N CYS A 100 11.80 6.29 -9.02
CA CYS A 100 12.87 5.48 -9.60
C CYS A 100 13.28 5.98 -11.00
N VAL A 101 12.30 6.28 -11.85
CA VAL A 101 12.52 6.81 -13.20
C VAL A 101 13.31 8.11 -13.13
N ARG A 102 12.97 8.99 -12.19
CA ARG A 102 13.65 10.27 -12.03
C ARG A 102 15.13 10.11 -11.70
N ASN A 103 15.47 9.16 -10.82
CA ASN A 103 16.88 8.85 -10.52
C ASN A 103 17.68 8.47 -11.78
N PHE A 104 17.12 7.64 -12.66
CA PHE A 104 17.78 7.28 -13.91
C PHE A 104 17.91 8.46 -14.87
N VAL A 105 16.89 9.31 -14.97
CA VAL A 105 16.92 10.51 -15.82
C VAL A 105 17.98 11.51 -15.33
N ASP A 106 18.11 11.69 -14.03
CA ASP A 106 19.11 12.58 -13.42
C ASP A 106 20.55 12.06 -13.65
N HIS A 107 20.72 10.74 -13.89
CA HIS A 107 22.00 10.15 -14.33
C HIS A 107 22.22 10.18 -15.85
N GLY A 108 21.35 10.85 -16.62
CA GLY A 108 21.51 11.06 -18.05
C GLY A 108 20.85 10.01 -18.96
N TYR A 109 20.02 9.11 -18.40
CA TYR A 109 19.25 8.18 -19.23
C TYR A 109 18.02 8.86 -19.84
N ASN A 110 17.63 8.43 -21.05
CA ASN A 110 16.38 8.87 -21.65
C ASN A 110 15.18 8.37 -20.85
N ARG A 111 14.12 9.19 -20.75
CA ARG A 111 12.91 8.87 -19.97
C ARG A 111 12.28 7.52 -20.37
N GLU A 112 12.19 7.23 -21.66
CA GLU A 112 11.63 5.98 -22.16
C GLU A 112 12.39 4.73 -21.66
N ARG A 113 13.73 4.80 -21.71
CA ARG A 113 14.59 3.73 -21.20
C ARG A 113 14.47 3.59 -19.69
N SER A 114 14.41 4.70 -18.97
CA SER A 114 14.27 4.74 -17.53
C SER A 114 12.96 4.08 -17.09
N VAL A 115 11.85 4.38 -17.76
CA VAL A 115 10.53 3.75 -17.51
C VAL A 115 10.58 2.25 -17.82
N ALA A 116 11.19 1.85 -18.95
CA ALA A 116 11.28 0.44 -19.31
C ALA A 116 12.13 -0.37 -18.32
N ILE A 117 13.28 0.16 -17.89
CA ILE A 117 14.16 -0.49 -16.90
C ILE A 117 13.45 -0.62 -15.56
N THR A 118 12.84 0.47 -15.08
CA THR A 118 12.10 0.48 -13.80
C THR A 118 10.91 -0.47 -13.83
N GLY A 119 10.12 -0.44 -14.92
CA GLY A 119 8.98 -1.33 -15.09
C GLY A 119 9.37 -2.80 -15.15
N ALA A 120 10.44 -3.13 -15.90
CA ALA A 120 10.96 -4.49 -15.95
C ALA A 120 11.48 -4.97 -14.60
N ALA A 121 12.19 -4.12 -13.86
CA ALA A 121 12.68 -4.44 -12.52
C ALA A 121 11.52 -4.70 -11.55
N ILE A 122 10.53 -3.83 -11.49
CA ILE A 122 9.36 -3.99 -10.63
C ILE A 122 8.60 -5.27 -10.99
N PHE A 123 8.42 -5.54 -12.27
CA PHE A 123 7.77 -6.76 -12.73
C PHE A 123 8.54 -8.02 -12.28
N LEU A 124 9.85 -8.06 -12.51
CA LEU A 124 10.70 -9.20 -12.14
C LEU A 124 10.73 -9.43 -10.62
N PHE A 125 10.85 -8.37 -9.83
CA PHE A 125 10.84 -8.48 -8.36
C PHE A 125 9.44 -8.78 -7.80
N GLY A 126 8.38 -8.47 -8.51
CA GLY A 126 7.01 -8.81 -8.14
C GLY A 126 6.61 -10.25 -8.48
N LEU A 127 7.26 -10.87 -9.47
CA LEU A 127 6.96 -12.25 -9.89
C LEU A 127 7.03 -13.27 -8.74
N PRO A 128 8.06 -13.30 -7.89
CA PRO A 128 8.11 -14.25 -6.79
C PRO A 128 6.91 -14.16 -5.85
N SER A 129 6.45 -12.94 -5.53
CA SER A 129 5.27 -12.73 -4.69
C SER A 129 4.00 -13.29 -5.32
N ALA A 130 3.87 -13.20 -6.65
CA ALA A 130 2.71 -13.71 -7.36
C ALA A 130 2.72 -15.24 -7.53
N PHE A 131 3.89 -15.85 -7.76
CA PHE A 131 4.00 -17.28 -8.04
C PHE A 131 4.18 -18.14 -6.80
N MET A 132 4.83 -17.68 -5.75
CA MET A 132 5.08 -18.50 -4.56
C MET A 132 3.79 -18.81 -3.79
N TRP A 133 2.80 -17.94 -3.83
CA TRP A 133 1.51 -18.19 -3.17
C TRP A 133 0.81 -19.45 -3.74
N ILE A 134 0.90 -19.68 -5.04
CA ILE A 134 0.23 -20.80 -5.71
C ILE A 134 0.94 -22.14 -5.47
N LYS A 135 2.27 -22.17 -5.31
CA LYS A 135 3.05 -23.42 -5.24
C LYS A 135 3.40 -23.90 -3.85
N LEU A 136 3.50 -23.01 -2.86
CA LEU A 136 3.89 -23.37 -1.49
C LEU A 136 2.73 -23.95 -0.67
N ASP A 137 1.51 -23.50 -0.92
CA ASP A 137 0.32 -24.10 -0.33
C ASP A 137 0.15 -25.57 -0.78
N SER A 138 0.48 -25.87 -2.03
CA SER A 138 0.46 -27.22 -2.60
C SER A 138 1.54 -28.15 -2.03
N ALA A 139 2.62 -27.61 -1.46
CA ALA A 139 3.75 -28.40 -0.93
C ALA A 139 3.69 -28.61 0.59
N GLY A 140 2.73 -28.01 1.30
CA GLY A 140 2.56 -28.16 2.74
C GLY A 140 3.71 -27.60 3.58
N VAL A 141 4.52 -26.72 3.01
CA VAL A 141 5.66 -26.10 3.69
C VAL A 141 5.23 -24.71 4.17
N ALA A 142 5.11 -24.52 5.47
CA ALA A 142 4.84 -23.24 6.11
C ALA A 142 6.09 -22.33 5.99
N PHE A 143 6.29 -21.71 4.85
CA PHE A 143 7.15 -20.54 4.77
C PHE A 143 6.32 -19.29 5.07
N PRO A 144 6.88 -18.28 5.76
CA PRO A 144 6.25 -16.97 5.80
C PRO A 144 6.00 -16.53 4.35
N GLU A 145 4.80 -16.05 4.07
CA GLU A 145 4.43 -15.62 2.72
C GLU A 145 5.51 -14.68 2.21
N PHE A 146 6.02 -14.91 1.01
CA PHE A 146 7.13 -14.12 0.46
C PHE A 146 6.78 -12.63 0.44
N LEU A 147 5.50 -12.30 0.28
CA LEU A 147 4.97 -10.95 0.39
C LEU A 147 5.22 -10.36 1.80
N GLU A 148 5.01 -11.12 2.85
CA GLU A 148 5.24 -10.69 4.24
C GLU A 148 6.73 -10.45 4.51
N VAL A 149 7.59 -11.32 4.01
CA VAL A 149 9.05 -11.14 4.08
C VAL A 149 9.49 -9.87 3.33
N GLN A 150 8.94 -9.63 2.14
CA GLN A 150 9.19 -8.39 1.40
C GLN A 150 8.73 -7.16 2.17
N ASP A 151 7.54 -7.18 2.76
CA ASP A 151 6.98 -6.07 3.52
C ASP A 151 7.88 -5.69 4.70
N HIS A 152 8.40 -6.69 5.43
CA HIS A 152 9.36 -6.47 6.51
C HIS A 152 10.68 -5.86 5.99
N ILE A 153 11.25 -6.40 4.91
CA ILE A 153 12.51 -5.87 4.34
C ILE A 153 12.33 -4.42 3.87
N TRP A 154 11.23 -4.12 3.19
CA TRP A 154 10.93 -2.77 2.72
C TRP A 154 10.63 -1.82 3.86
N GLY A 155 9.94 -2.27 4.91
CA GLY A 155 9.70 -1.49 6.13
C GLY A 155 10.99 -1.03 6.80
N TYR A 156 11.94 -1.94 6.99
CA TYR A 156 13.26 -1.58 7.51
C TYR A 156 14.04 -0.67 6.55
N GLY A 157 13.98 -0.94 5.24
CA GLY A 157 14.58 -0.09 4.21
C GLY A 157 14.06 1.35 4.25
N LEU A 158 12.77 1.52 4.48
CA LEU A 158 12.14 2.84 4.62
C LEU A 158 12.66 3.59 5.85
N MET A 159 12.81 2.92 6.99
CA MET A 159 13.38 3.52 8.21
C MET A 159 14.82 4.01 7.97
N PHE A 160 15.67 3.18 7.36
CA PHE A 160 17.04 3.55 7.03
C PHE A 160 17.09 4.71 6.03
N SER A 161 16.24 4.70 5.01
CA SER A 161 16.11 5.80 4.03
C SER A 161 15.77 7.12 4.73
N GLY A 162 14.81 7.10 5.67
CA GLY A 162 14.45 8.28 6.46
C GLY A 162 15.63 8.84 7.26
N LEU A 163 16.43 7.97 7.88
CA LEU A 163 17.64 8.37 8.59
C LEU A 163 18.68 9.01 7.65
N PHE A 164 18.93 8.44 6.49
CA PHE A 164 19.87 9.01 5.51
C PHE A 164 19.41 10.39 5.02
N ILE A 165 18.12 10.58 4.78
CA ILE A 165 17.56 11.88 4.41
C ILE A 165 17.76 12.88 5.56
N ALA A 166 17.48 12.50 6.80
CA ALA A 166 17.68 13.37 7.97
C ALA A 166 19.16 13.78 8.12
N PHE A 167 20.09 12.86 7.94
CA PHE A 167 21.54 13.16 7.96
C PHE A 167 21.94 14.09 6.81
N SER A 168 21.34 13.95 5.63
CA SER A 168 21.66 14.80 4.47
C SER A 168 21.19 16.24 4.65
N ILE A 169 20.11 16.45 5.39
CA ILE A 169 19.57 17.78 5.70
C ILE A 169 20.34 18.46 6.85
N TRP A 170 20.87 17.66 7.78
CA TRP A 170 21.64 18.19 8.95
C TRP A 170 22.96 18.87 8.55
N LYS A 171 23.48 18.66 7.35
CA LYS A 171 24.73 19.22 6.87
C LYS A 171 24.53 20.54 6.13
#